data_725c7b94e2d013f09d194234c63da106
#
_entry.id   725c7b94e2d013f09d194234c63da106
#
_cell.length_a   1.000
_cell.length_b   1.000
_cell.length_c   1.000
_cell.angle_alpha   90.00
_cell.angle_beta   90.00
_cell.angle_gamma   90.00
#
_symmetry.space_group_name_H-M   'P 1'
#
loop_
_entity.id
_entity.type
_entity.pdbx_description
1 polymer ?
#
loop_
_entity_poly.entity_id
_entity_poly.type
_entity_poly.pdbx_seq_one_letter_code
_entity_poly.pdbx_strand_id
1 'polypeptide(L)'
;MSLLSNPDWIKPHAYPFEGIDEVPPRLFDEINARLARRIQPNPLVSILIAAYNEEINILRCISTLSALDTNVPFEIVVVNNNSTDRTQETMEKLHVRRLFQPIQGCGPARQLAQEAALGHYILLADADCLYPPNWLDAMMSKLQQPGVVCIYGRYSFISTPGIPRWQLLIHETLKDIVTEFRHFKRPYLNAYGISMGYVKEAGLKAGYIMHNTRGEDGRLCFDMMSYGKVVQMKTRSARVWTGPRSLLRDGTIRQALSQRIRTEINRLTTYLIPLPPHDTKTSEN
;
A
#
# COMPACT_ATOMS: atom_id res chain seq x y z
N MET A 1 -21.83 7.84 4.55
CA MET A 1 -21.43 6.79 3.57
C MET A 1 -22.00 5.46 4.00
N SER A 2 -22.70 4.76 3.13
CA SER A 2 -23.20 3.42 3.41
C SER A 2 -22.04 2.44 3.57
N LEU A 3 -22.05 1.62 4.61
CA LEU A 3 -21.07 0.55 4.81
C LEU A 3 -21.29 -0.63 3.86
N LEU A 4 -22.48 -0.68 3.26
CA LEU A 4 -22.96 -1.77 2.42
C LEU A 4 -22.81 -1.52 0.92
N SER A 5 -22.13 -0.41 0.54
CA SER A 5 -21.82 -0.07 -0.85
C SER A 5 -20.33 0.35 -0.97
N ASN A 6 -19.78 0.22 -2.17
CA ASN A 6 -18.50 0.84 -2.47
C ASN A 6 -18.64 2.37 -2.37
N PRO A 7 -17.62 3.11 -1.91
CA PRO A 7 -17.67 4.57 -1.87
C PRO A 7 -17.85 5.19 -3.26
N ASP A 8 -18.61 6.26 -3.32
CA ASP A 8 -18.90 6.93 -4.61
C ASP A 8 -17.65 7.49 -5.30
N TRP A 9 -16.63 7.91 -4.53
CA TRP A 9 -15.38 8.41 -5.08
C TRP A 9 -14.59 7.36 -5.89
N ILE A 10 -14.89 6.05 -5.75
CA ILE A 10 -14.27 4.99 -6.53
C ILE A 10 -14.79 4.97 -7.98
N LYS A 11 -16.06 5.30 -8.19
CA LYS A 11 -16.74 5.18 -9.51
C LYS A 11 -15.98 5.88 -10.66
N PRO A 12 -15.48 7.12 -10.50
CA PRO A 12 -14.75 7.81 -11.57
C PRO A 12 -13.41 7.15 -11.95
N HIS A 13 -12.91 6.22 -11.15
CA HIS A 13 -11.62 5.55 -11.33
C HIS A 13 -11.76 4.05 -11.65
N ALA A 14 -12.98 3.51 -11.61
CA ALA A 14 -13.28 2.10 -11.90
C ALA A 14 -13.43 1.89 -13.41
N TYR A 15 -12.37 2.12 -14.16
CA TYR A 15 -12.36 1.94 -15.61
C TYR A 15 -12.60 0.47 -15.99
N PRO A 16 -13.45 0.20 -17.01
CA PRO A 16 -13.80 -1.16 -17.42
C PRO A 16 -12.76 -1.82 -18.33
N PHE A 17 -11.64 -1.13 -18.63
CA PHE A 17 -10.61 -1.59 -19.56
C PHE A 17 -9.89 -2.84 -19.04
N GLU A 18 -9.59 -3.76 -19.94
CA GLU A 18 -8.80 -4.97 -19.67
C GLU A 18 -7.34 -4.81 -20.16
N GLY A 19 -7.10 -3.98 -21.19
CA GLY A 19 -5.79 -3.68 -21.75
C GLY A 19 -5.61 -2.21 -22.12
N ILE A 20 -4.36 -1.78 -22.27
CA ILE A 20 -4.01 -0.38 -22.57
C ILE A 20 -4.56 0.10 -23.91
N ASP A 21 -4.77 -0.80 -24.88
CA ASP A 21 -5.33 -0.44 -26.18
C ASP A 21 -6.78 0.06 -26.11
N GLU A 22 -7.50 -0.32 -25.06
CA GLU A 22 -8.87 0.12 -24.82
C GLU A 22 -8.95 1.50 -24.16
N VAL A 23 -7.80 2.00 -23.65
CA VAL A 23 -7.75 3.24 -22.90
C VAL A 23 -7.71 4.44 -23.86
N PRO A 24 -8.74 5.31 -23.85
CA PRO A 24 -8.71 6.50 -24.68
C PRO A 24 -7.53 7.42 -24.33
N PRO A 25 -6.77 7.94 -25.30
CA PRO A 25 -5.65 8.87 -25.04
C PRO A 25 -6.03 10.04 -24.13
N ARG A 26 -7.23 10.59 -24.33
CA ARG A 26 -7.79 11.68 -23.51
C ARG A 26 -7.77 11.37 -22.00
N LEU A 27 -7.94 10.10 -21.60
CA LEU A 27 -7.90 9.74 -20.18
C LEU A 27 -6.50 9.93 -19.59
N PHE A 28 -5.45 9.60 -20.33
CA PHE A 28 -4.07 9.88 -19.90
C PHE A 28 -3.83 11.38 -19.81
N ASP A 29 -4.33 12.17 -20.76
CA ASP A 29 -4.21 13.63 -20.73
C ASP A 29 -4.88 14.23 -19.51
N GLU A 30 -6.09 13.77 -19.16
CA GLU A 30 -6.83 14.22 -17.98
C GLU A 30 -6.08 13.87 -16.66
N ILE A 31 -5.54 12.66 -16.56
CA ILE A 31 -4.74 12.24 -15.39
C ILE A 31 -3.47 13.07 -15.30
N ASN A 32 -2.75 13.23 -16.40
CA ASN A 32 -1.50 13.98 -16.46
C ASN A 32 -1.70 15.46 -16.17
N ALA A 33 -2.81 16.06 -16.60
CA ALA A 33 -3.17 17.42 -16.25
C ALA A 33 -3.44 17.60 -14.74
N ARG A 34 -4.01 16.58 -14.07
CA ARG A 34 -4.15 16.60 -12.61
C ARG A 34 -2.80 16.43 -11.92
N LEU A 35 -1.94 15.50 -12.37
CA LEU A 35 -0.60 15.29 -11.84
C LEU A 35 0.25 16.54 -11.93
N ALA A 36 0.23 17.25 -13.08
CA ALA A 36 1.00 18.47 -13.30
C ALA A 36 0.66 19.61 -12.30
N ARG A 37 -0.56 19.59 -11.76
CA ARG A 37 -1.01 20.57 -10.74
C ARG A 37 -0.62 20.17 -9.32
N ARG A 38 -0.29 18.92 -9.07
CA ARG A 38 -0.13 18.31 -7.74
C ARG A 38 1.30 17.96 -7.40
N ILE A 39 2.04 17.41 -8.38
CA ILE A 39 3.44 17.02 -8.20
C ILE A 39 4.31 18.27 -8.09
N GLN A 40 5.16 18.29 -7.06
CA GLN A 40 6.03 19.44 -6.77
C GLN A 40 7.51 19.02 -6.89
N PRO A 41 8.40 19.93 -7.34
CA PRO A 41 9.83 19.63 -7.50
C PRO A 41 10.55 19.39 -6.16
N ASN A 42 10.04 19.98 -5.07
CA ASN A 42 10.57 19.81 -3.71
C ASN A 42 9.49 19.14 -2.84
N PRO A 43 9.25 17.83 -3.00
CA PRO A 43 8.20 17.14 -2.29
C PRO A 43 8.56 16.96 -0.81
N LEU A 44 7.56 17.09 0.06
CA LEU A 44 7.66 16.67 1.45
C LEU A 44 7.50 15.14 1.58
N VAL A 45 6.68 14.57 0.68
CA VAL A 45 6.30 13.16 0.68
C VAL A 45 6.62 12.51 -0.67
N SER A 46 7.21 11.31 -0.64
CA SER A 46 7.31 10.44 -1.81
C SER A 46 6.32 9.28 -1.66
N ILE A 47 5.39 9.15 -2.60
CA ILE A 47 4.48 8.01 -2.71
C ILE A 47 5.17 6.97 -3.59
N LEU A 48 5.51 5.81 -3.01
CA LEU A 48 6.26 4.75 -3.68
C LEU A 48 5.33 3.59 -4.07
N ILE A 49 5.40 3.18 -5.33
CA ILE A 49 4.58 2.10 -5.89
C ILE A 49 5.50 1.07 -6.56
N ALA A 50 5.44 -0.18 -6.09
CA ALA A 50 6.02 -1.31 -6.81
C ALA A 50 4.96 -1.93 -7.71
N ALA A 51 5.24 -2.08 -9.02
CA ALA A 51 4.33 -2.63 -10.00
C ALA A 51 4.94 -3.86 -10.66
N TYR A 52 4.20 -4.98 -10.66
CA TYR A 52 4.54 -6.21 -11.36
C TYR A 52 3.29 -6.80 -12.01
N ASN A 53 3.21 -6.71 -13.35
CA ASN A 53 2.06 -7.15 -14.14
C ASN A 53 0.74 -6.48 -13.68
N GLU A 54 0.73 -5.16 -13.68
CA GLU A 54 -0.39 -4.32 -13.24
C GLU A 54 -0.80 -3.29 -14.33
N GLU A 55 -0.83 -3.72 -15.59
CA GLU A 55 -1.03 -2.88 -16.80
C GLU A 55 -2.16 -1.84 -16.65
N ILE A 56 -3.37 -2.28 -16.24
CA ILE A 56 -4.52 -1.38 -16.06
C ILE A 56 -4.71 -0.95 -14.60
N ASN A 57 -4.25 -1.76 -13.66
CA ASN A 57 -4.39 -1.41 -12.26
C ASN A 57 -3.52 -0.19 -11.89
N ILE A 58 -2.31 -0.08 -12.45
CA ILE A 58 -1.47 1.10 -12.22
C ILE A 58 -2.13 2.39 -12.74
N LEU A 59 -2.87 2.34 -13.85
CA LEU A 59 -3.65 3.46 -14.36
C LEU A 59 -4.73 3.88 -13.35
N ARG A 60 -5.50 2.92 -12.82
CA ARG A 60 -6.55 3.16 -11.81
C ARG A 60 -5.96 3.73 -10.52
N CYS A 61 -4.86 3.17 -10.05
CA CYS A 61 -4.13 3.64 -8.88
C CYS A 61 -3.68 5.10 -9.05
N ILE A 62 -2.93 5.40 -10.12
CA ILE A 62 -2.43 6.76 -10.41
C ILE A 62 -3.59 7.74 -10.63
N SER A 63 -4.68 7.30 -11.25
CA SER A 63 -5.88 8.14 -11.40
C SER A 63 -6.42 8.60 -10.05
N THR A 64 -6.48 7.73 -9.02
CA THR A 64 -6.92 8.13 -7.68
C THR A 64 -5.91 9.04 -6.99
N LEU A 65 -4.61 8.72 -7.11
CA LEU A 65 -3.54 9.56 -6.52
C LEU A 65 -3.44 10.94 -7.17
N SER A 66 -3.75 11.05 -8.48
CA SER A 66 -3.84 12.35 -9.16
C SER A 66 -5.01 13.21 -8.69
N ALA A 67 -6.02 12.59 -8.06
CA ALA A 67 -7.24 13.23 -7.55
C ALA A 67 -7.19 13.48 -6.04
N LEU A 68 -6.04 13.30 -5.39
CA LEU A 68 -5.87 13.59 -3.95
C LEU A 68 -6.22 15.06 -3.66
N ASP A 69 -7.01 15.28 -2.62
CA ASP A 69 -7.36 16.61 -2.11
C ASP A 69 -6.39 16.95 -0.97
N THR A 70 -5.27 17.58 -1.32
CA THR A 70 -4.17 17.86 -0.39
C THR A 70 -3.39 19.09 -0.81
N ASN A 71 -2.84 19.80 0.17
CA ASN A 71 -1.83 20.85 -0.02
C ASN A 71 -0.42 20.37 0.33
N VAL A 72 -0.25 19.11 0.76
CA VAL A 72 1.07 18.55 1.05
C VAL A 72 1.83 18.33 -0.27
N PRO A 73 3.02 18.93 -0.44
CA PRO A 73 3.84 18.70 -1.62
C PRO A 73 4.27 17.24 -1.72
N PHE A 74 4.01 16.58 -2.85
CA PHE A 74 4.38 15.18 -3.02
C PHE A 74 4.91 14.86 -4.43
N GLU A 75 5.62 13.76 -4.55
CA GLU A 75 5.95 13.08 -5.80
C GLU A 75 5.35 11.67 -5.81
N ILE A 76 5.24 11.09 -6.99
CA ILE A 76 4.90 9.67 -7.18
C ILE A 76 6.06 9.00 -7.90
N VAL A 77 6.59 7.93 -7.29
CA VAL A 77 7.66 7.10 -7.84
C VAL A 77 7.12 5.69 -8.08
N VAL A 78 7.07 5.28 -9.32
CA VAL A 78 6.62 3.94 -9.71
C VAL A 78 7.82 3.12 -10.17
N VAL A 79 7.98 1.93 -9.58
CA VAL A 79 9.02 0.98 -9.96
C VAL A 79 8.40 -0.16 -10.73
N ASN A 80 8.75 -0.29 -12.01
CA ASN A 80 8.47 -1.52 -12.75
C ASN A 80 9.40 -2.62 -12.24
N ASN A 81 8.83 -3.62 -11.58
CA ASN A 81 9.59 -4.74 -11.01
C ASN A 81 9.67 -5.92 -11.99
N ASN A 82 10.25 -5.64 -13.17
CA ASN A 82 10.46 -6.64 -14.22
C ASN A 82 9.15 -7.28 -14.73
N SER A 83 8.14 -6.45 -15.03
CA SER A 83 6.86 -6.90 -15.59
C SER A 83 7.04 -7.52 -16.96
N THR A 84 6.20 -8.49 -17.29
CA THR A 84 6.16 -9.20 -18.58
C THR A 84 4.93 -8.83 -19.42
N ASP A 85 4.00 -8.07 -18.87
CA ASP A 85 2.86 -7.47 -19.54
C ASP A 85 3.17 -6.04 -20.02
N ARG A 86 2.16 -5.28 -20.39
CA ARG A 86 2.31 -3.90 -20.87
C ARG A 86 2.30 -2.84 -19.74
N THR A 87 2.62 -3.22 -18.49
CA THR A 87 2.74 -2.29 -17.35
C THR A 87 3.70 -1.15 -17.67
N GLN A 88 4.85 -1.44 -18.30
CA GLN A 88 5.84 -0.43 -18.66
C GLN A 88 5.25 0.62 -19.60
N GLU A 89 4.51 0.18 -20.62
CA GLU A 89 3.89 1.08 -21.59
C GLU A 89 2.85 2.00 -20.94
N THR A 90 2.04 1.46 -20.02
CA THR A 90 1.08 2.28 -19.27
C THR A 90 1.79 3.33 -18.41
N MET A 91 2.89 2.95 -17.75
CA MET A 91 3.69 3.87 -16.95
C MET A 91 4.31 4.98 -17.81
N GLU A 92 4.73 4.69 -19.04
CA GLU A 92 5.32 5.67 -19.96
C GLU A 92 4.34 6.77 -20.40
N LYS A 93 3.05 6.46 -20.42
CA LYS A 93 1.98 7.42 -20.75
C LYS A 93 1.57 8.30 -19.54
N LEU A 94 2.05 8.00 -18.34
CA LEU A 94 1.74 8.74 -17.11
C LEU A 94 2.92 9.64 -16.69
N HIS A 95 2.62 10.88 -16.32
CA HIS A 95 3.62 11.86 -15.87
C HIS A 95 4.01 11.63 -14.40
N VAL A 96 4.59 10.45 -14.12
CA VAL A 96 5.14 10.07 -12.83
C VAL A 96 6.63 9.73 -12.99
N ARG A 97 7.37 9.74 -11.90
CA ARG A 97 8.76 9.30 -11.90
C ARG A 97 8.80 7.78 -11.99
N ARG A 98 9.53 7.25 -12.98
CA ARG A 98 9.61 5.82 -13.29
C ARG A 98 10.99 5.27 -13.03
N LEU A 99 11.06 4.09 -12.44
CA LEU A 99 12.28 3.32 -12.20
C LEU A 99 12.07 1.89 -12.67
N PHE A 100 13.15 1.19 -12.91
CA PHE A 100 13.14 -0.24 -13.28
C PHE A 100 13.99 -1.04 -12.31
N GLN A 101 13.44 -2.13 -11.77
CA GLN A 101 14.14 -3.07 -10.88
C GLN A 101 14.11 -4.48 -11.48
N PRO A 102 15.27 -5.01 -11.94
CA PRO A 102 15.33 -6.34 -12.56
C PRO A 102 15.15 -7.48 -11.57
N ILE A 103 15.50 -7.28 -10.29
CA ILE A 103 15.33 -8.29 -9.24
C ILE A 103 13.88 -8.29 -8.82
N GLN A 104 13.16 -9.39 -9.07
CA GLN A 104 11.76 -9.52 -8.68
C GLN A 104 11.59 -9.58 -7.15
N GLY A 105 10.59 -8.87 -6.66
CA GLY A 105 10.21 -8.82 -5.25
C GLY A 105 9.85 -7.40 -4.81
N CYS A 106 8.87 -7.28 -3.94
CA CYS A 106 8.47 -5.97 -3.41
C CYS A 106 9.61 -5.29 -2.65
N GLY A 107 10.43 -6.07 -1.92
CA GLY A 107 11.57 -5.54 -1.16
C GLY A 107 12.59 -4.82 -2.05
N PRO A 108 13.18 -5.47 -3.08
CA PRO A 108 14.09 -4.81 -4.02
C PRO A 108 13.50 -3.58 -4.70
N ALA A 109 12.22 -3.65 -5.13
CA ALA A 109 11.56 -2.52 -5.78
C ALA A 109 11.37 -1.33 -4.83
N ARG A 110 10.94 -1.57 -3.59
CA ARG A 110 10.76 -0.53 -2.56
C ARG A 110 12.09 0.03 -2.07
N GLN A 111 13.13 -0.80 -1.99
CA GLN A 111 14.48 -0.32 -1.66
C GLN A 111 14.97 0.69 -2.70
N LEU A 112 14.89 0.34 -3.98
CA LEU A 112 15.26 1.24 -5.07
C LEU A 112 14.43 2.54 -5.02
N ALA A 113 13.13 2.42 -4.79
CA ALA A 113 12.24 3.57 -4.72
C ALA A 113 12.57 4.50 -3.54
N GLN A 114 12.82 3.97 -2.33
CA GLN A 114 13.13 4.81 -1.17
C GLN A 114 14.51 5.49 -1.27
N GLU A 115 15.49 4.86 -1.90
CA GLU A 115 16.79 5.46 -2.20
C GLU A 115 16.64 6.63 -3.17
N ALA A 116 15.82 6.45 -4.20
CA ALA A 116 15.55 7.47 -5.20
C ALA A 116 14.60 8.59 -4.75
N ALA A 117 13.81 8.37 -3.71
CA ALA A 117 12.80 9.30 -3.22
C ALA A 117 13.41 10.65 -2.81
N LEU A 118 12.70 11.75 -3.10
CA LEU A 118 13.12 13.11 -2.73
C LEU A 118 12.47 13.59 -1.43
N GLY A 119 11.29 13.05 -1.07
CA GLY A 119 10.55 13.45 0.12
C GLY A 119 11.23 13.02 1.42
N HIS A 120 10.96 13.79 2.48
CA HIS A 120 11.38 13.44 3.84
C HIS A 120 10.58 12.27 4.41
N TYR A 121 9.32 12.15 3.99
CA TYR A 121 8.43 11.06 4.37
C TYR A 121 8.15 10.17 3.17
N ILE A 122 8.03 8.88 3.45
CA ILE A 122 7.62 7.87 2.46
C ILE A 122 6.21 7.41 2.79
N LEU A 123 5.36 7.33 1.77
CA LEU A 123 4.10 6.59 1.83
C LEU A 123 4.14 5.48 0.79
N LEU A 124 3.85 4.26 1.20
CA LEU A 124 3.75 3.11 0.30
C LEU A 124 2.34 3.02 -0.27
N ALA A 125 2.28 2.66 -1.53
CA ALA A 125 1.05 2.38 -2.24
C ALA A 125 1.21 1.13 -3.11
N ASP A 126 0.16 0.30 -3.19
CA ASP A 126 0.13 -0.87 -4.07
C ASP A 126 -0.57 -0.52 -5.38
N ALA A 127 -0.05 -1.03 -6.49
CA ALA A 127 -0.49 -0.69 -7.84
C ALA A 127 -1.95 -1.11 -8.15
N ASP A 128 -2.49 -2.11 -7.42
CA ASP A 128 -3.86 -2.62 -7.56
C ASP A 128 -4.85 -1.99 -6.54
N CYS A 129 -4.49 -0.85 -5.96
CA CYS A 129 -5.27 -0.19 -4.91
C CYS A 129 -5.75 1.19 -5.32
N LEU A 130 -6.87 1.62 -4.71
CA LEU A 130 -7.50 2.93 -4.89
C LEU A 130 -7.42 3.72 -3.58
N TYR A 131 -7.00 4.98 -3.69
CA TYR A 131 -6.69 5.85 -2.56
C TYR A 131 -7.75 6.96 -2.43
N PRO A 132 -8.38 7.12 -1.24
CA PRO A 132 -9.38 8.17 -1.05
C PRO A 132 -8.78 9.57 -1.14
N PRO A 133 -9.58 10.59 -1.52
CA PRO A 133 -9.07 11.96 -1.78
C PRO A 133 -8.23 12.55 -0.66
N ASN A 134 -8.57 12.33 0.59
CA ASN A 134 -7.88 12.87 1.77
C ASN A 134 -6.94 11.86 2.46
N TRP A 135 -6.52 10.80 1.75
CA TRP A 135 -5.62 9.78 2.30
C TRP A 135 -4.28 10.35 2.73
N LEU A 136 -3.65 11.16 1.88
CA LEU A 136 -2.34 11.73 2.14
C LEU A 136 -2.33 12.60 3.40
N ASP A 137 -3.28 13.52 3.54
CA ASP A 137 -3.38 14.41 4.70
C ASP A 137 -3.65 13.62 5.98
N ALA A 138 -4.51 12.61 5.91
CA ALA A 138 -4.79 11.75 7.05
C ALA A 138 -3.55 11.00 7.51
N MET A 139 -2.75 10.45 6.58
CA MET A 139 -1.50 9.77 6.91
C MET A 139 -0.49 10.75 7.50
N MET A 140 -0.29 11.91 6.88
CA MET A 140 0.66 12.91 7.33
C MET A 140 0.31 13.50 8.70
N SER A 141 -0.98 13.67 9.01
CA SER A 141 -1.44 14.17 10.33
C SER A 141 -0.94 13.34 11.53
N LYS A 142 -0.57 12.08 11.29
CA LYS A 142 -0.01 11.18 12.30
C LYS A 142 1.48 11.01 12.18
N LEU A 143 1.98 10.90 10.93
CA LEU A 143 3.41 10.67 10.70
C LEU A 143 4.29 11.86 11.15
N GLN A 144 3.75 13.07 11.09
CA GLN A 144 4.44 14.28 11.53
C GLN A 144 4.42 14.50 13.07
N GLN A 145 3.75 13.64 13.84
CA GLN A 145 3.74 13.78 15.29
C GLN A 145 5.11 13.44 15.90
N PRO A 146 5.53 14.15 16.97
CA PRO A 146 6.83 13.93 17.60
C PRO A 146 7.06 12.47 18.00
N GLY A 147 8.19 11.93 17.59
CA GLY A 147 8.62 10.57 17.91
C GLY A 147 7.91 9.47 17.13
N VAL A 148 7.04 9.78 16.16
CA VAL A 148 6.46 8.81 15.25
C VAL A 148 7.43 8.55 14.10
N VAL A 149 7.78 7.29 13.89
CA VAL A 149 8.70 6.87 12.83
C VAL A 149 8.00 6.11 11.72
N CYS A 150 6.92 5.41 12.06
CA CYS A 150 6.14 4.62 11.11
C CYS A 150 4.65 4.67 11.44
N ILE A 151 3.84 4.66 10.42
CA ILE A 151 2.39 4.54 10.51
C ILE A 151 1.88 3.47 9.56
N TYR A 152 0.72 2.91 9.86
CA TYR A 152 -0.01 2.06 8.91
C TYR A 152 -1.51 2.32 9.00
N GLY A 153 -2.16 2.24 7.84
CA GLY A 153 -3.59 2.40 7.69
C GLY A 153 -4.34 1.08 7.61
N ARG A 154 -5.64 1.19 7.36
CA ARG A 154 -6.55 0.07 7.12
C ARG A 154 -6.98 0.03 5.67
N TYR A 155 -7.38 -1.14 5.21
CA TYR A 155 -7.90 -1.32 3.86
C TYR A 155 -9.23 -2.08 3.85
N SER A 156 -9.98 -1.88 2.78
CA SER A 156 -11.25 -2.54 2.47
C SER A 156 -11.21 -3.16 1.09
N PHE A 157 -12.14 -4.06 0.83
CA PHE A 157 -12.28 -4.69 -0.46
C PHE A 157 -13.44 -4.09 -1.25
N ILE A 158 -13.21 -3.88 -2.55
CA ILE A 158 -14.23 -3.46 -3.50
C ILE A 158 -15.15 -4.65 -3.77
N SER A 159 -16.46 -4.46 -3.61
CA SER A 159 -17.44 -5.49 -3.99
C SER A 159 -17.50 -5.62 -5.51
N THR A 160 -17.58 -6.85 -5.96
CA THR A 160 -17.68 -7.22 -7.38
C THR A 160 -18.89 -8.14 -7.59
N PRO A 161 -19.35 -8.37 -8.83
CA PRO A 161 -20.36 -9.38 -9.11
C PRO A 161 -20.02 -10.72 -8.45
N GLY A 162 -20.93 -11.29 -7.68
CA GLY A 162 -20.73 -12.53 -6.92
C GLY A 162 -20.14 -12.35 -5.51
N ILE A 163 -19.65 -11.18 -5.14
CA ILE A 163 -19.10 -10.90 -3.80
C ILE A 163 -19.77 -9.65 -3.21
N PRO A 164 -20.88 -9.80 -2.50
CA PRO A 164 -21.60 -8.65 -1.97
C PRO A 164 -20.84 -7.95 -0.84
N ARG A 165 -21.01 -6.65 -0.74
CA ARG A 165 -20.27 -5.79 0.21
C ARG A 165 -20.45 -6.19 1.68
N TRP A 166 -21.61 -6.74 2.06
CA TRP A 166 -21.85 -7.16 3.44
C TRP A 166 -20.93 -8.31 3.89
N GLN A 167 -20.60 -9.26 2.99
CA GLN A 167 -19.66 -10.34 3.31
C GLN A 167 -18.25 -9.81 3.52
N LEU A 168 -17.84 -8.86 2.67
CA LEU A 168 -16.56 -8.19 2.81
C LEU A 168 -16.50 -7.36 4.11
N LEU A 169 -17.60 -6.71 4.48
CA LEU A 169 -17.69 -5.93 5.73
C LEU A 169 -17.50 -6.81 6.97
N ILE A 170 -18.10 -7.98 7.01
CA ILE A 170 -17.90 -8.94 8.12
C ILE A 170 -16.41 -9.32 8.20
N HIS A 171 -15.82 -9.71 7.06
CA HIS A 171 -14.41 -10.07 6.99
C HIS A 171 -13.49 -8.92 7.46
N GLU A 172 -13.77 -7.69 7.01
CA GLU A 172 -13.01 -6.49 7.38
C GLU A 172 -13.14 -6.17 8.87
N THR A 173 -14.34 -6.32 9.44
CA THR A 173 -14.58 -6.08 10.85
C THR A 173 -13.77 -7.05 11.72
N LEU A 174 -13.78 -8.34 11.38
CA LEU A 174 -12.98 -9.34 12.09
C LEU A 174 -11.48 -9.09 11.93
N LYS A 175 -11.04 -8.72 10.74
CA LYS A 175 -9.65 -8.31 10.48
C LYS A 175 -9.26 -7.09 11.33
N ASP A 176 -10.13 -6.09 11.40
CA ASP A 176 -9.88 -4.87 12.16
C ASP A 176 -9.78 -5.14 13.67
N ILE A 177 -10.60 -6.05 14.21
CA ILE A 177 -10.49 -6.50 15.60
C ILE A 177 -9.13 -7.16 15.86
N VAL A 178 -8.71 -8.09 15.01
CA VAL A 178 -7.38 -8.72 15.11
C VAL A 178 -6.26 -7.68 15.03
N THR A 179 -6.41 -6.68 14.17
CA THR A 179 -5.45 -5.58 14.02
C THR A 179 -5.31 -4.77 15.31
N GLU A 180 -6.39 -4.53 16.06
CA GLU A 180 -6.33 -3.86 17.38
C GLU A 180 -5.51 -4.66 18.40
N PHE A 181 -5.74 -5.97 18.50
CA PHE A 181 -4.97 -6.83 19.40
C PHE A 181 -3.49 -6.86 19.04
N ARG A 182 -3.17 -7.00 17.75
CA ARG A 182 -1.78 -6.99 17.28
C ARG A 182 -1.10 -5.65 17.53
N HIS A 183 -1.83 -4.54 17.38
CA HIS A 183 -1.26 -3.21 17.59
C HIS A 183 -0.65 -3.04 18.97
N PHE A 184 -1.25 -3.63 19.98
CA PHE A 184 -0.80 -3.48 21.37
C PHE A 184 0.61 -4.04 21.63
N LYS A 185 0.96 -5.21 21.03
CA LYS A 185 2.24 -5.88 21.27
C LYS A 185 3.12 -6.05 20.01
N ARG A 186 2.49 -6.13 18.84
CA ARG A 186 3.16 -6.48 17.57
C ARG A 186 2.62 -5.63 16.42
N PRO A 187 2.75 -4.29 16.49
CA PRO A 187 2.20 -3.38 15.48
C PRO A 187 2.74 -3.69 14.08
N TYR A 188 3.98 -4.16 13.95
CA TYR A 188 4.62 -4.52 12.70
C TYR A 188 3.90 -5.62 11.92
N LEU A 189 3.12 -6.50 12.56
CA LEU A 189 2.29 -7.51 11.88
C LEU A 189 1.09 -6.91 11.12
N ASN A 190 0.82 -5.64 11.32
CA ASN A 190 -0.24 -4.89 10.66
C ASN A 190 0.29 -3.93 9.58
N ALA A 191 1.60 -3.78 9.47
CA ALA A 191 2.23 -2.94 8.47
C ALA A 191 2.23 -3.66 7.12
N TYR A 192 1.46 -3.12 6.18
CA TYR A 192 1.35 -3.60 4.82
C TYR A 192 1.58 -2.43 3.86
N GLY A 193 2.29 -2.67 2.77
CA GLY A 193 2.59 -1.66 1.75
C GLY A 193 1.38 -0.98 1.12
N ILE A 194 0.22 -1.61 1.23
CA ILE A 194 -1.04 -1.03 0.76
C ILE A 194 -1.37 0.33 1.41
N SER A 195 -0.94 0.57 2.65
CA SER A 195 -1.15 1.84 3.37
C SER A 195 -0.19 1.94 4.55
N MET A 196 1.09 2.08 4.28
CA MET A 196 2.14 2.27 5.27
C MET A 196 2.87 3.57 4.96
N GLY A 197 3.34 4.27 6.00
CA GLY A 197 4.18 5.44 5.85
C GLY A 197 5.26 5.49 6.91
N TYR A 198 6.40 6.13 6.59
CA TYR A 198 7.51 6.21 7.52
C TYR A 198 8.44 7.39 7.21
N VAL A 199 9.27 7.73 8.18
CA VAL A 199 10.36 8.70 8.01
C VAL A 199 11.44 8.07 7.14
N LYS A 200 11.76 8.69 5.99
CA LYS A 200 12.71 8.15 5.00
C LYS A 200 14.04 7.75 5.60
N GLU A 201 14.61 8.58 6.46
CA GLU A 201 15.90 8.30 7.11
C GLU A 201 15.87 6.99 7.92
N ALA A 202 14.80 6.74 8.65
CA ALA A 202 14.61 5.49 9.41
C ALA A 202 14.46 4.29 8.48
N GLY A 203 13.71 4.44 7.37
CA GLY A 203 13.56 3.40 6.36
C GLY A 203 14.88 3.03 5.68
N LEU A 204 15.72 4.03 5.35
CA LEU A 204 17.04 3.81 4.77
C LEU A 204 17.99 3.12 5.74
N LYS A 205 17.93 3.46 7.04
CA LYS A 205 18.75 2.79 8.08
C LYS A 205 18.33 1.33 8.27
N ALA A 206 17.03 1.05 8.24
CA ALA A 206 16.51 -0.31 8.39
C ALA A 206 16.77 -1.16 7.13
N GLY A 207 16.51 -0.62 5.96
CA GLY A 207 16.65 -1.28 4.67
C GLY A 207 15.64 -2.40 4.43
N TYR A 208 15.26 -2.62 3.17
CA TYR A 208 14.41 -3.73 2.77
C TYR A 208 15.20 -5.03 2.57
N ILE A 209 14.52 -6.16 2.71
CA ILE A 209 15.05 -7.47 2.32
C ILE A 209 15.16 -7.52 0.79
N MET A 210 16.35 -7.89 0.28
CA MET A 210 16.69 -7.81 -1.14
C MET A 210 16.36 -9.08 -1.94
N HIS A 211 15.49 -9.95 -1.44
CA HIS A 211 15.00 -11.12 -2.17
C HIS A 211 13.48 -11.20 -2.11
N ASN A 212 12.89 -11.98 -3.00
CA ASN A 212 11.43 -12.13 -3.08
C ASN A 212 10.90 -12.92 -1.90
N THR A 213 10.36 -12.23 -0.91
CA THR A 213 9.75 -12.80 0.29
C THR A 213 8.47 -12.05 0.63
N ARG A 214 7.64 -12.64 1.49
CA ARG A 214 6.46 -11.98 2.03
C ARG A 214 6.75 -11.44 3.42
N GLY A 215 6.14 -10.29 3.74
CA GLY A 215 6.24 -9.69 5.06
C GLY A 215 7.40 -8.70 5.18
N GLU A 216 7.98 -8.29 4.06
CA GLU A 216 9.04 -7.30 3.97
C GLU A 216 8.66 -5.96 4.64
N ASP A 217 7.41 -5.53 4.52
CA ASP A 217 6.91 -4.31 5.18
C ASP A 217 6.85 -4.45 6.69
N GLY A 218 6.35 -5.60 7.15
CA GLY A 218 6.31 -5.92 8.57
C GLY A 218 7.72 -5.97 9.16
N ARG A 219 8.67 -6.53 8.41
CA ARG A 219 10.07 -6.57 8.83
C ARG A 219 10.68 -5.16 8.89
N LEU A 220 10.50 -4.35 7.84
CA LEU A 220 10.94 -2.96 7.85
C LEU A 220 10.34 -2.19 9.03
N CYS A 221 9.03 -2.34 9.26
CA CYS A 221 8.35 -1.71 10.39
C CYS A 221 8.95 -2.16 11.73
N PHE A 222 9.24 -3.46 11.90
CA PHE A 222 9.87 -3.99 13.11
C PHE A 222 11.23 -3.36 13.35
N ASP A 223 12.08 -3.30 12.34
CA ASP A 223 13.43 -2.74 12.44
C ASP A 223 13.39 -1.23 12.76
N MET A 224 12.39 -0.51 12.22
CA MET A 224 12.19 0.92 12.54
C MET A 224 11.67 1.20 13.96
N MET A 225 11.08 0.20 14.66
CA MET A 225 10.60 0.41 16.04
C MET A 225 11.69 0.83 17.02
N SER A 226 12.96 0.54 16.71
CA SER A 226 14.11 0.99 17.49
C SER A 226 14.37 2.52 17.38
N TYR A 227 13.82 3.16 16.34
CA TYR A 227 14.01 4.59 16.06
C TYR A 227 12.83 5.46 16.52
N GLY A 228 11.68 4.86 16.87
CA GLY A 228 10.52 5.62 17.32
C GLY A 228 9.21 4.84 17.37
N LYS A 229 8.11 5.57 17.50
CA LYS A 229 6.78 4.99 17.69
C LYS A 229 6.17 4.55 16.36
N VAL A 230 5.45 3.43 16.40
CA VAL A 230 4.58 2.97 15.32
C VAL A 230 3.12 3.29 15.67
N VAL A 231 2.45 4.03 14.81
CA VAL A 231 1.08 4.50 15.04
C VAL A 231 0.11 3.90 14.03
N GLN A 232 -1.07 3.50 14.50
CA GLN A 232 -2.14 3.03 13.65
C GLN A 232 -3.05 4.17 13.22
N MET A 233 -3.31 4.28 11.92
CA MET A 233 -4.31 5.18 11.36
C MET A 233 -5.66 4.45 11.27
N LYS A 234 -6.64 4.90 12.06
CA LYS A 234 -7.98 4.28 12.15
C LYS A 234 -9.05 5.01 11.34
N THR A 235 -8.74 6.23 10.90
CA THR A 235 -9.68 7.11 10.22
C THR A 235 -10.14 6.52 8.89
N ARG A 236 -11.44 6.61 8.60
CA ARG A 236 -12.01 6.08 7.36
C ARG A 236 -11.46 6.74 6.11
N SER A 237 -11.09 8.02 6.19
CA SER A 237 -10.46 8.75 5.07
C SER A 237 -9.09 8.22 4.68
N ALA A 238 -8.42 7.48 5.57
CA ALA A 238 -7.17 6.80 5.28
C ALA A 238 -7.36 5.32 4.87
N ARG A 239 -8.60 4.84 4.77
CA ARG A 239 -8.89 3.45 4.39
C ARG A 239 -8.76 3.29 2.88
N VAL A 240 -7.77 2.52 2.47
CA VAL A 240 -7.48 2.19 1.08
C VAL A 240 -8.40 1.09 0.58
N TRP A 241 -8.69 1.04 -0.71
CA TRP A 241 -9.59 0.07 -1.31
C TRP A 241 -8.87 -0.75 -2.38
N THR A 242 -9.01 -2.08 -2.30
CA THR A 242 -8.39 -3.02 -3.25
C THR A 242 -9.41 -4.02 -3.77
N GLY A 243 -9.11 -4.62 -4.91
CA GLY A 243 -9.92 -5.72 -5.43
C GLY A 243 -9.84 -6.97 -4.55
N PRO A 244 -10.83 -7.89 -4.63
CA PRO A 244 -10.84 -9.11 -3.84
C PRO A 244 -9.86 -10.19 -4.33
N ARG A 245 -9.04 -9.93 -5.36
CA ARG A 245 -8.11 -10.90 -5.98
C ARG A 245 -7.26 -11.64 -4.94
N SER A 246 -6.67 -10.91 -4.01
CA SER A 246 -5.83 -11.50 -2.96
C SER A 246 -6.63 -12.35 -1.95
N LEU A 247 -7.89 -12.02 -1.74
CA LEU A 247 -8.78 -12.76 -0.86
C LEU A 247 -9.25 -14.08 -1.48
N LEU A 248 -9.47 -14.08 -2.81
CA LEU A 248 -9.95 -15.23 -3.57
C LEU A 248 -8.84 -16.22 -3.92
N ARG A 249 -7.58 -15.81 -3.85
CA ARG A 249 -6.44 -16.68 -4.16
C ARG A 249 -6.38 -17.93 -3.27
N ASP A 250 -6.87 -17.84 -2.04
CA ASP A 250 -6.90 -18.94 -1.07
C ASP A 250 -8.24 -19.70 -1.09
N GLY A 251 -9.07 -19.52 -2.14
CA GLY A 251 -10.36 -20.16 -2.33
C GLY A 251 -11.54 -19.24 -2.05
N THR A 252 -12.57 -19.74 -1.38
CA THR A 252 -13.76 -18.94 -1.04
C THR A 252 -13.49 -17.99 0.15
N ILE A 253 -14.29 -16.91 0.26
CA ILE A 253 -14.22 -15.96 1.40
C ILE A 253 -14.33 -16.71 2.74
N ARG A 254 -15.17 -17.76 2.82
CA ARG A 254 -15.33 -18.58 4.03
C ARG A 254 -14.05 -19.35 4.36
N GLN A 255 -13.39 -19.91 3.37
CA GLN A 255 -12.12 -20.61 3.54
C GLN A 255 -11.01 -19.65 3.97
N ALA A 256 -10.87 -18.49 3.30
CA ALA A 256 -9.93 -17.45 3.68
C ALA A 256 -10.15 -16.96 5.12
N LEU A 257 -11.41 -16.80 5.53
CA LEU A 257 -11.78 -16.39 6.89
C LEU A 257 -11.41 -17.47 7.92
N SER A 258 -11.80 -18.73 7.69
CA SER A 258 -11.50 -19.84 8.60
C SER A 258 -10.01 -20.06 8.77
N GLN A 259 -9.24 -19.96 7.69
CA GLN A 259 -7.79 -20.10 7.72
C GLN A 259 -7.13 -18.96 8.51
N ARG A 260 -7.59 -17.72 8.36
CA ARG A 260 -7.11 -16.57 9.15
C ARG A 260 -7.43 -16.73 10.64
N ILE A 261 -8.66 -17.11 10.98
CA ILE A 261 -9.05 -17.37 12.39
C ILE A 261 -8.17 -18.46 12.99
N ARG A 262 -7.98 -19.57 12.27
CA ARG A 262 -7.11 -20.66 12.73
C ARG A 262 -5.66 -20.22 12.93
N THR A 263 -5.14 -19.42 12.01
CA THR A 263 -3.79 -18.85 12.11
C THR A 263 -3.66 -17.94 13.34
N GLU A 264 -4.67 -17.10 13.63
CA GLU A 264 -4.63 -16.23 14.80
C GLU A 264 -4.79 -16.99 16.11
N ILE A 265 -5.63 -18.02 16.16
CA ILE A 265 -5.74 -18.90 17.33
C ILE A 265 -4.39 -19.57 17.60
N ASN A 266 -3.75 -20.11 16.58
CA ASN A 266 -2.43 -20.73 16.71
C ASN A 266 -1.34 -19.73 17.15
N ARG A 267 -1.51 -18.43 16.84
CA ARG A 267 -0.61 -17.37 17.28
C ARG A 267 -0.90 -16.85 18.68
N LEU A 268 -2.08 -17.12 19.26
CA LEU A 268 -2.42 -16.64 20.62
C LEU A 268 -1.38 -17.07 21.66
N THR A 269 -0.91 -18.32 21.58
CA THR A 269 0.14 -18.84 22.47
C THR A 269 1.45 -18.07 22.33
N THR A 270 1.78 -17.63 21.10
CA THR A 270 3.00 -16.88 20.85
C THR A 270 2.96 -15.44 21.36
N TYR A 271 1.77 -14.88 21.66
CA TYR A 271 1.65 -13.55 22.28
C TYR A 271 2.10 -13.54 23.74
N LEU A 272 2.13 -14.69 24.37
CA LEU A 272 2.58 -14.86 25.77
C LEU A 272 4.09 -15.13 25.87
N ILE A 273 4.73 -15.52 24.76
CA ILE A 273 6.16 -15.85 24.71
C ILE A 273 6.91 -14.64 24.13
N PRO A 274 8.03 -14.21 24.74
CA PRO A 274 8.89 -13.21 24.16
C PRO A 274 9.30 -13.64 22.74
N LEU A 275 9.22 -12.70 21.76
CA LEU A 275 9.68 -12.99 20.40
C LEU A 275 11.20 -13.21 20.43
N PRO A 276 11.70 -14.25 19.76
CA PRO A 276 13.12 -14.30 19.46
C PRO A 276 13.50 -13.04 18.66
N PRO A 277 14.69 -12.48 18.88
CA PRO A 277 15.19 -11.44 17.99
C PRO A 277 15.05 -11.94 16.55
N HIS A 278 14.58 -11.05 15.66
CA HIS A 278 14.61 -11.39 14.22
C HIS A 278 16.03 -11.79 13.89
N ASP A 279 16.18 -12.98 13.27
CA ASP A 279 17.47 -13.38 12.75
C ASP A 279 18.01 -12.23 11.92
N THR A 280 19.04 -11.63 12.45
CA THR A 280 19.86 -10.68 11.75
C THR A 280 20.18 -11.28 10.40
N LYS A 281 19.92 -10.48 9.33
CA LYS A 281 20.50 -10.64 8.01
C LYS A 281 21.36 -11.93 7.90
N THR A 282 20.79 -13.06 7.68
CA THR A 282 21.51 -14.14 7.03
C THR A 282 21.60 -13.70 5.59
N SER A 283 22.64 -12.86 5.38
CA SER A 283 23.94 -13.28 4.87
C SER A 283 23.80 -13.88 3.50
N GLU A 284 24.31 -13.12 2.48
CA GLU A 284 25.52 -13.64 1.87
C GLU A 284 25.55 -15.18 1.76
N ASN A 285 24.91 -15.66 0.70
CA ASN A 285 25.50 -16.65 -0.21
C ASN A 285 24.69 -16.70 -1.51
#